data_751c8d7305f97f357e59454d8e83b7c9
#
_entry.id   751c8d7305f97f357e59454d8e83b7c9
#
_cell.length_a   1.000
_cell.length_b   1.000
_cell.length_c   1.000
_cell.angle_alpha   90.00
_cell.angle_beta   90.00
_cell.angle_gamma   90.00
#
_symmetry.space_group_name_H-M   'P 1'
#
loop_
_entity.id
_entity.type
_entity.pdbx_description
1 polymer ?
#
loop_
_entity_poly.entity_id
_entity_poly.type
_entity_poly.pdbx_seq_one_letter_code
_entity_poly.pdbx_strand_id
1 'polypeptide(L)'
;MNLTISCNALARITTPQTIKIEGHIKKKKVIALIDLGSTHKFIHCKIAKELSCFLYPAPECQVMVANGGTINCSRRCHNIKLSMGKYVLNSPILCIPMGGADVVLEVQ
;
A
#
# COMPACT_ATOMS: atom_id res chain seq x y z
N MET A 1 2.15 8.39 -15.25
CA MET A 1 2.29 9.00 -13.92
C MET A 1 3.34 8.24 -13.14
N ASN A 2 4.22 8.97 -12.48
CA ASN A 2 5.28 8.35 -11.69
C ASN A 2 5.03 8.64 -10.21
N LEU A 3 5.17 7.60 -9.40
CA LEU A 3 5.03 7.67 -7.96
C LEU A 3 6.32 7.20 -7.32
N THR A 4 6.59 7.66 -6.11
CA THR A 4 7.76 7.22 -5.36
C THR A 4 7.31 6.63 -4.03
N ILE A 5 7.73 5.40 -3.75
CA ILE A 5 7.49 4.76 -2.48
C ILE A 5 8.75 4.88 -1.63
N SER A 6 8.57 5.23 -0.37
CA SER A 6 9.67 5.31 0.58
C SER A 6 10.40 3.96 0.67
N CYS A 7 11.72 4.00 0.66
CA CYS A 7 12.53 2.82 0.89
C CYS A 7 12.24 2.20 2.26
N ASN A 8 11.98 3.02 3.26
CA ASN A 8 11.66 2.55 4.59
C ASN A 8 10.37 1.75 4.61
N ALA A 9 9.36 2.18 3.86
CA ALA A 9 8.10 1.45 3.77
C ALA A 9 8.31 0.06 3.16
N LEU A 10 9.08 -0.01 2.06
CA LEU A 10 9.34 -1.29 1.39
C LEU A 10 10.21 -2.23 2.21
N ALA A 11 11.11 -1.68 3.03
CA ALA A 11 12.03 -2.47 3.85
C ALA A 11 11.50 -2.78 5.25
N ARG A 12 10.28 -2.33 5.58
CA ARG A 12 9.70 -2.44 6.92
C ARG A 12 10.50 -1.71 8.00
N ILE A 13 11.22 -0.68 7.63
CA ILE A 13 11.99 0.12 8.57
C ILE A 13 11.11 1.22 9.15
N THR A 14 11.02 1.28 10.46
CA THR A 14 10.27 2.33 11.15
C THR A 14 11.19 3.52 11.40
N THR A 15 10.75 4.70 10.98
CA THR A 15 11.46 5.96 11.21
C THR A 15 10.50 6.92 11.92
N PRO A 16 10.96 8.14 12.29
CA PRO A 16 10.05 9.14 12.85
C PRO A 16 8.86 9.48 11.95
N GLN A 17 8.99 9.29 10.63
CA GLN A 17 7.91 9.57 9.67
C GLN A 17 7.13 8.33 9.27
N THR A 18 7.50 7.15 9.77
CA THR A 18 6.87 5.89 9.38
C THR A 18 6.35 5.18 10.61
N ILE A 19 5.09 4.84 10.61
CA ILE A 19 4.44 4.16 11.72
C ILE A 19 3.92 2.82 11.22
N LYS A 20 4.24 1.75 11.94
CA LYS A 20 3.76 0.41 11.64
C LYS A 20 2.51 0.13 12.46
N ILE A 21 1.42 -0.21 11.79
CA ILE A 21 0.14 -0.45 12.44
C ILE A 21 -0.41 -1.79 11.97
N GLU A 22 -0.97 -2.54 12.92
CA GLU A 22 -1.69 -3.76 12.62
C GLU A 22 -3.14 -3.41 12.32
N GLY A 23 -3.65 -3.95 11.22
CA GLY A 23 -5.02 -3.74 10.82
C GLY A 23 -5.65 -5.00 10.26
N HIS A 24 -6.87 -4.89 9.77
CA HIS A 24 -7.60 -6.02 9.20
C HIS A 24 -8.33 -5.61 7.93
N ILE A 25 -8.28 -6.49 6.93
CA ILE A 25 -9.09 -6.39 5.72
C ILE A 25 -9.84 -7.72 5.59
N LYS A 26 -11.18 -7.68 5.59
CA LYS A 26 -12.01 -8.91 5.49
C LYS A 26 -11.58 -9.97 6.52
N LYS A 27 -11.35 -9.58 7.75
CA LYS A 27 -10.92 -10.47 8.83
C LYS A 27 -9.48 -10.96 8.73
N LYS A 28 -8.76 -10.65 7.65
CA LYS A 28 -7.35 -10.98 7.54
C LYS A 28 -6.52 -9.89 8.20
N LYS A 29 -5.62 -10.31 9.08
CA LYS A 29 -4.67 -9.41 9.71
C LYS A 29 -3.63 -8.97 8.70
N VAL A 30 -3.38 -7.68 8.63
CA VAL A 30 -2.38 -7.10 7.73
C VAL A 30 -1.52 -6.11 8.49
N ILE A 31 -0.31 -5.92 7.99
CA ILE A 31 0.60 -4.90 8.52
C ILE A 31 0.56 -3.72 7.57
N ALA A 32 0.16 -2.58 8.11
CA ALA A 32 0.12 -1.32 7.37
C ALA A 32 1.26 -0.43 7.82
N LEU A 33 1.95 0.17 6.87
CA LEU A 33 2.92 1.23 7.15
C LEU A 33 2.28 2.56 6.79
N ILE A 34 2.29 3.46 7.74
CA ILE A 34 1.82 4.83 7.55
C ILE A 34 3.05 5.69 7.35
N ASP A 35 3.16 6.32 6.19
CA ASP A 35 4.30 7.15 5.84
C ASP A 35 3.81 8.57 5.57
N LEU A 36 4.52 9.55 6.08
CA LEU A 36 4.18 10.96 5.89
C LEU A 36 4.84 11.50 4.62
N GLY A 37 4.12 12.36 3.93
CA GLY A 37 4.69 13.08 2.80
C GLY A 37 3.94 12.93 1.48
N SER A 38 3.00 12.02 1.40
CA SER A 38 2.25 11.77 0.16
C SER A 38 0.84 11.29 0.51
N THR A 39 -0.02 11.16 -0.49
CA THR A 39 -1.39 10.68 -0.28
C THR A 39 -1.67 9.38 -1.04
N HIS A 40 -0.64 8.71 -1.52
CA HIS A 40 -0.80 7.49 -2.27
C HIS A 40 -1.02 6.29 -1.33
N LYS A 41 -1.77 5.29 -1.81
CA LYS A 41 -2.09 4.10 -1.07
C LYS A 41 -1.78 2.88 -1.93
N PHE A 42 -1.07 1.91 -1.35
CA PHE A 42 -0.64 0.71 -2.06
C PHE A 42 -0.96 -0.54 -1.26
N ILE A 43 -1.32 -1.62 -1.95
CA ILE A 43 -1.48 -2.94 -1.36
C ILE A 43 -0.59 -3.92 -2.11
N HIS A 44 0.01 -4.87 -1.39
CA HIS A 44 0.78 -5.93 -2.00
C HIS A 44 -0.14 -6.80 -2.85
N CYS A 45 0.24 -7.07 -4.09
CA CYS A 45 -0.56 -7.88 -4.99
C CYS A 45 -0.91 -9.25 -4.41
N LYS A 46 0.02 -9.86 -3.67
CA LYS A 46 -0.21 -11.14 -3.02
C LYS A 46 -1.34 -11.06 -2.00
N ILE A 47 -1.39 -9.99 -1.22
CA ILE A 47 -2.46 -9.79 -0.24
C ILE A 47 -3.80 -9.58 -0.94
N ALA A 48 -3.80 -8.80 -2.02
CA ALA A 48 -5.02 -8.59 -2.80
C ALA A 48 -5.57 -9.93 -3.34
N LYS A 49 -4.69 -10.81 -3.81
CA LYS A 49 -5.08 -12.14 -4.28
C LYS A 49 -5.63 -12.99 -3.15
N GLU A 50 -4.96 -13.02 -2.01
CA GLU A 50 -5.40 -13.79 -0.85
C GLU A 50 -6.77 -13.35 -0.36
N LEU A 51 -7.08 -12.07 -0.50
CA LEU A 51 -8.36 -11.50 -0.08
C LEU A 51 -9.42 -11.60 -1.18
N SER A 52 -9.08 -12.18 -2.32
CA SER A 52 -9.96 -12.27 -3.48
C SER A 52 -10.49 -10.90 -3.92
N CYS A 53 -9.66 -9.89 -3.79
CA CYS A 53 -10.01 -8.55 -4.23
C CYS A 53 -10.06 -8.50 -5.74
N PHE A 54 -11.09 -7.87 -6.28
CA PHE A 54 -11.18 -7.68 -7.71
C PHE A 54 -10.19 -6.59 -8.14
N LEU A 55 -9.39 -6.91 -9.15
CA LEU A 55 -8.40 -5.97 -9.68
C LEU A 55 -8.94 -5.30 -10.94
N TYR A 56 -9.03 -3.99 -10.89
CA TYR A 56 -9.49 -3.18 -12.01
C TYR A 56 -8.31 -2.59 -12.75
N PRO A 57 -8.40 -2.43 -14.08
CA PRO A 57 -7.38 -1.70 -14.80
C PRO A 57 -7.28 -0.26 -14.27
N ALA A 58 -6.07 0.25 -14.22
CA ALA A 58 -5.80 1.63 -13.87
C ALA A 58 -4.84 2.20 -14.91
N PRO A 59 -4.79 3.52 -15.09
CA PRO A 59 -3.77 4.10 -15.95
C PRO A 59 -2.40 3.62 -15.52
N GLU A 60 -1.59 3.19 -16.48
CA GLU A 60 -0.26 2.70 -16.20
C GLU A 60 0.57 3.78 -15.53
N CYS A 61 1.25 3.40 -14.44
CA CYS A 61 2.16 4.29 -13.76
C CYS A 61 3.38 3.50 -13.31
N GLN A 62 4.49 4.23 -13.14
CA GLN A 62 5.71 3.66 -12.59
C GLN A 62 5.87 4.17 -11.17
N VAL A 63 6.16 3.25 -10.28
CA VAL A 63 6.44 3.54 -8.89
C VAL A 63 7.95 3.41 -8.69
N MET A 64 8.61 4.50 -8.40
CA MET A 64 10.05 4.50 -8.19
C MET A 64 10.35 4.15 -6.74
N VAL A 65 11.23 3.18 -6.53
CA VAL A 65 11.70 2.83 -5.20
C VAL A 65 13.04 3.51 -4.92
N ALA A 66 13.39 3.64 -3.65
CA ALA A 66 14.53 4.48 -3.27
C ALA A 66 15.88 3.96 -3.77
N ASN A 67 15.99 2.69 -4.14
CA ASN A 67 17.22 2.16 -4.73
C ASN A 67 17.38 2.48 -6.22
N GLY A 68 16.47 3.28 -6.78
CA GLY A 68 16.51 3.65 -8.19
C GLY A 68 15.74 2.72 -9.12
N GLY A 69 15.26 1.59 -8.62
CA GLY A 69 14.45 0.70 -9.43
C GLY A 69 13.03 1.22 -9.60
N THR A 70 12.29 0.64 -10.55
CA THR A 70 10.90 1.00 -10.77
C THR A 70 10.02 -0.25 -10.75
N ILE A 71 8.79 -0.05 -10.30
CA ILE A 71 7.74 -1.06 -10.31
C ILE A 71 6.59 -0.51 -11.13
N ASN A 72 6.13 -1.28 -12.13
CA ASN A 72 4.99 -0.88 -12.93
C ASN A 72 3.71 -1.20 -12.19
N CYS A 73 2.77 -0.26 -12.19
CA CYS A 73 1.46 -0.42 -11.61
C CYS A 73 0.41 -0.09 -12.68
N SER A 74 -0.47 -1.05 -12.96
CA SER A 74 -1.56 -0.86 -13.93
C SER A 74 -2.88 -1.39 -13.40
N ARG A 75 -2.96 -1.71 -12.11
CA ARG A 75 -4.16 -2.26 -11.48
C ARG A 75 -4.42 -1.62 -10.14
N ARG A 76 -5.67 -1.59 -9.76
CA ARG A 76 -6.10 -1.08 -8.46
C ARG A 76 -7.23 -1.94 -7.92
N CYS A 77 -7.37 -1.95 -6.60
CA CYS A 77 -8.53 -2.50 -5.94
C CYS A 77 -9.48 -1.35 -5.59
N HIS A 78 -10.77 -1.56 -5.81
CA HIS A 78 -11.77 -0.58 -5.38
C HIS A 78 -12.26 -0.95 -3.98
N ASN A 79 -12.58 0.07 -3.20
CA ASN A 79 -13.31 -0.10 -1.94
C ASN A 79 -12.65 -1.09 -0.98
N ILE A 80 -11.35 -0.98 -0.82
CA ILE A 80 -10.65 -1.72 0.22
C ILE A 80 -11.02 -1.11 1.56
N LYS A 81 -11.63 -1.92 2.43
CA LYS A 81 -11.97 -1.49 3.78
C LYS A 81 -10.91 -2.01 4.74
N LEU A 82 -10.08 -1.10 5.22
CA LEU A 82 -9.02 -1.40 6.16
C LEU A 82 -9.40 -0.87 7.53
N SER A 83 -9.48 -1.77 8.51
CA SER A 83 -9.78 -1.42 9.89
C SER A 83 -8.49 -1.35 10.69
N MET A 84 -8.29 -0.24 11.40
CA MET A 84 -7.10 0.00 12.24
C MET A 84 -7.60 0.57 13.57
N GLY A 85 -7.85 -0.28 14.54
CA GLY A 85 -8.45 0.13 15.80
C GLY A 85 -9.81 0.78 15.57
N LYS A 86 -9.95 2.05 15.94
CA LYS A 86 -11.18 2.80 15.74
C LYS A 86 -11.32 3.40 14.34
N TYR A 87 -10.25 3.38 13.57
CA TYR A 87 -10.25 3.97 12.23
C TYR A 87 -10.63 2.93 11.20
N VAL A 88 -11.45 3.34 10.25
CA VAL A 88 -11.78 2.52 9.09
C VAL A 88 -11.51 3.35 7.86
N LEU A 89 -10.58 2.89 7.03
CA LEU A 89 -10.30 3.49 5.74
C LEU A 89 -11.06 2.70 4.69
N ASN A 90 -11.78 3.41 3.83
CA ASN A 90 -12.44 2.79 2.68
C ASN A 90 -12.03 3.58 1.46
N SER A 91 -11.20 2.99 0.61
CA SER A 91 -10.54 3.73 -0.45
C SER A 91 -10.11 2.79 -1.57
N PRO A 92 -10.02 3.29 -2.82
CA PRO A 92 -9.27 2.57 -3.84
C PRO A 92 -7.79 2.56 -3.49
N ILE A 93 -7.13 1.45 -3.79
CA ILE A 93 -5.73 1.24 -3.46
C ILE A 93 -5.02 0.66 -4.69
N LEU A 94 -3.85 1.20 -5.01
CA LEU A 94 -3.03 0.68 -6.10
C LEU A 94 -2.41 -0.66 -5.69
N CYS A 95 -2.40 -1.61 -6.62
CA CYS A 95 -1.87 -2.94 -6.38
C CYS A 95 -0.48 -3.05 -6.99
N ILE A 96 0.53 -3.31 -6.17
CA ILE A 96 1.91 -3.46 -6.64
C ILE A 96 2.59 -4.66 -5.97
N PRO A 97 3.56 -5.29 -6.65
CA PRO A 97 4.36 -6.37 -6.04
C PRO A 97 5.45 -5.76 -5.16
N MET A 98 5.08 -5.31 -3.97
CA MET A 98 6.04 -4.73 -3.04
C MET A 98 6.46 -5.75 -1.99
N GLY A 99 7.67 -5.58 -1.44
CA GLY A 99 8.08 -6.33 -0.27
C GLY A 99 7.91 -5.50 0.98
N GLY A 100 8.16 -6.09 2.13
CA GLY A 100 8.29 -5.36 3.39
C GLY A 100 7.00 -5.04 4.12
N ALA A 101 5.88 -4.84 3.43
CA ALA A 101 4.61 -4.51 4.07
C ALA A 101 3.45 -5.10 3.27
N ASP A 102 2.30 -5.26 3.92
CA ASP A 102 1.09 -5.70 3.24
C ASP A 102 0.37 -4.52 2.59
N VAL A 103 0.35 -3.39 3.29
CA VAL A 103 -0.29 -2.16 2.85
C VAL A 103 0.62 -0.98 3.19
N VAL A 104 0.70 -0.03 2.30
CA VAL A 104 1.39 1.25 2.56
C VAL A 104 0.40 2.38 2.36
N LEU A 105 0.26 3.20 3.38
CA LEU A 105 -0.59 4.38 3.35
C LEU A 105 0.30 5.59 3.51
N GLU A 106 0.42 6.38 2.46
CA GLU A 106 1.16 7.62 2.53
C GLU A 106 0.17 8.74 2.84
N VAL A 107 0.46 9.53 3.87
CA VAL A 107 -0.39 10.62 4.31
C VAL A 107 0.43 11.90 4.44
N GLN A 108 -0.23 13.02 4.27
CA GLN A 108 0.40 14.32 4.45
C GLN A 108 0.29 14.82 5.87
#